data_6220dd78511821bb7589c08d41a1ef5d
#
_entry.id   6220dd78511821bb7589c08d41a1ef5d
#
_cell.length_a   1.000
_cell.length_b   1.000
_cell.length_c   1.000
_cell.angle_alpha   90.00
_cell.angle_beta   90.00
_cell.angle_gamma   90.00
#
_symmetry.space_group_name_H-M   'P 1'
#
loop_
_entity.id
_entity.type
_entity.pdbx_description
1 polymer ?
#
loop_
_entity_poly.entity_id
_entity_poly.type
_entity_poly.pdbx_seq_one_letter_code
_entity_poly.pdbx_strand_id
1 'polypeptide(L)'
;MADTVTGPTILQQNDKRVVIKIVNQSDGSGGTTVFGDVSALDAREDGTAVAHLGLLRVWYSCQGGDGGDSYARLDEEDSDGDIPIIGLTGAGYWDFREFGGIPADKSSNSNQSDVNLVVPGAADDGNMYTIIAEFQKIY
;
A
#
# COMPACT_ATOMS: atom_id res chain seq x y z
N MET A 1 -9.22 12.10 17.33
CA MET A 1 -7.81 11.77 17.12
C MET A 1 -7.63 11.09 15.78
N ALA A 2 -6.46 11.17 15.23
CA ALA A 2 -6.13 10.48 13.98
C ALA A 2 -5.32 9.23 14.29
N ASP A 3 -5.29 8.29 13.35
CA ASP A 3 -4.40 7.14 13.43
C ASP A 3 -2.95 7.59 13.60
N THR A 4 -2.17 6.79 14.29
CA THR A 4 -0.73 7.00 14.39
C THR A 4 -0.06 6.21 13.28
N VAL A 5 0.56 6.92 12.34
CA VAL A 5 1.21 6.31 11.18
C VAL A 5 2.72 6.51 11.27
N THR A 6 3.46 5.41 11.11
CA THR A 6 4.92 5.44 11.00
C THR A 6 5.30 4.95 9.62
N GLY A 7 5.93 5.81 8.85
CA GLY A 7 6.24 5.59 7.45
C GLY A 7 5.26 6.32 6.54
N PRO A 8 5.19 5.96 5.27
CA PRO A 8 5.92 4.83 4.63
C PRO A 8 7.43 5.02 4.61
N THR A 9 8.15 3.91 4.75
CA THR A 9 9.61 3.90 4.73
C THR A 9 10.08 3.02 3.59
N ILE A 10 10.89 3.57 2.71
CA ILE A 10 11.51 2.80 1.63
C ILE A 10 12.66 2.00 2.23
N LEU A 11 12.52 0.66 2.22
CA LEU A 11 13.54 -0.23 2.76
C LEU A 11 14.61 -0.54 1.73
N GLN A 12 14.23 -0.65 0.47
CA GLN A 12 15.13 -0.97 -0.63
C GLN A 12 14.50 -0.53 -1.94
N GLN A 13 15.28 -0.03 -2.88
CA GLN A 13 14.80 0.21 -4.23
C GLN A 13 15.92 0.13 -5.26
N ASN A 14 15.53 -0.19 -6.48
CA ASN A 14 16.37 -0.13 -7.68
C ASN A 14 15.49 0.32 -8.86
N ASP A 15 16.00 0.23 -10.08
CA ASP A 15 15.26 0.69 -11.27
C ASP A 15 13.97 -0.09 -11.55
N LYS A 16 13.82 -1.28 -10.99
CA LYS A 16 12.71 -2.18 -11.29
C LYS A 16 11.76 -2.37 -10.14
N ARG A 17 12.24 -2.28 -8.91
CA ARG A 17 11.49 -2.68 -7.72
C ARG A 17 11.72 -1.74 -6.56
N VAL A 18 10.73 -1.68 -5.68
CA VAL A 18 10.82 -0.97 -4.42
C VAL A 18 10.14 -1.79 -3.32
N VAL A 19 10.75 -1.80 -2.14
CA VAL A 19 10.17 -2.42 -0.94
C VAL A 19 9.85 -1.31 0.05
N ILE A 20 8.59 -1.24 0.46
CA ILE A 20 8.08 -0.16 1.32
C ILE A 20 7.41 -0.78 2.54
N LYS A 21 7.66 -0.17 3.71
CA LYS A 21 7.06 -0.55 4.98
C LYS A 21 6.21 0.58 5.54
N ILE A 22 5.06 0.24 6.09
CA ILE A 22 4.23 1.16 6.86
C ILE A 22 3.71 0.46 8.12
N VAL A 23 3.58 1.22 9.19
CA VAL A 23 2.91 0.78 10.42
C VAL A 23 1.83 1.80 10.74
N ASN A 24 0.61 1.33 10.94
CA ASN A 24 -0.53 2.17 11.29
C ASN A 24 -1.15 1.63 12.59
N GLN A 25 -1.32 2.50 13.58
CA GLN A 25 -2.08 2.19 14.78
C GLN A 25 -3.40 2.95 14.72
N SER A 26 -4.51 2.24 14.66
CA SER A 26 -5.83 2.82 14.51
C SER A 26 -6.29 3.49 15.80
N ASP A 27 -7.00 4.60 15.67
CA ASP A 27 -7.75 5.22 16.76
C ASP A 27 -9.26 4.93 16.67
N GLY A 28 -9.65 4.02 15.78
CA GLY A 28 -11.04 3.64 15.57
C GLY A 28 -11.78 4.47 14.53
N SER A 29 -11.21 5.55 14.03
CA SER A 29 -11.89 6.44 13.07
C SER A 29 -11.71 6.01 11.62
N GLY A 30 -10.72 5.17 11.35
CA GLY A 30 -10.36 4.81 9.98
C GLY A 30 -9.60 5.91 9.26
N GLY A 31 -9.21 5.64 8.06
CA GLY A 31 -8.51 6.63 7.26
C GLY A 31 -7.79 6.04 6.06
N THR A 32 -7.29 6.95 5.23
CA THR A 32 -6.52 6.63 4.04
C THR A 32 -5.17 7.30 4.15
N THR A 33 -4.11 6.53 3.94
CA THR A 33 -2.73 7.01 4.02
C THR A 33 -2.00 6.59 2.75
N VAL A 34 -1.19 7.48 2.17
CA VAL A 34 -0.35 7.13 1.03
C VAL A 34 0.70 6.13 1.49
N PHE A 35 0.69 4.94 0.90
CA PHE A 35 1.66 3.89 1.16
C PHE A 35 2.79 3.93 0.13
N GLY A 36 2.46 3.82 -1.15
CA GLY A 36 3.41 3.93 -2.24
C GLY A 36 3.27 5.27 -2.93
N ASP A 37 4.09 6.24 -2.55
CA ASP A 37 4.12 7.55 -3.18
C ASP A 37 5.10 7.49 -4.35
N VAL A 38 4.57 7.43 -5.57
CA VAL A 38 5.42 7.31 -6.76
C VAL A 38 6.34 8.51 -6.96
N SER A 39 5.95 9.68 -6.47
CA SER A 39 6.78 10.87 -6.57
C SER A 39 8.01 10.84 -5.64
N ALA A 40 7.97 10.00 -4.61
CA ALA A 40 9.07 9.83 -3.67
C ALA A 40 10.09 8.77 -4.12
N LEU A 41 9.81 8.06 -5.21
CA LEU A 41 10.66 6.99 -5.71
C LEU A 41 11.70 7.53 -6.70
N ASP A 42 12.86 6.87 -6.74
CA ASP A 42 13.90 7.23 -7.69
C ASP A 42 13.43 7.01 -9.12
N ALA A 43 13.69 8.01 -9.95
CA ALA A 43 13.44 7.90 -11.37
C ALA A 43 14.41 6.90 -12.02
N ARG A 44 14.03 6.42 -13.19
CA ARG A 44 14.89 5.58 -14.01
C ARG A 44 16.13 6.37 -14.45
N GLU A 45 17.17 5.66 -14.85
CA GLU A 45 18.46 6.26 -15.23
C GLU A 45 18.33 7.33 -16.32
N ASP A 46 17.36 7.18 -17.21
CA ASP A 46 17.09 8.17 -18.27
C ASP A 46 16.26 9.38 -17.78
N GLY A 47 15.94 9.44 -16.50
CA GLY A 47 15.16 10.52 -15.91
C GLY A 47 13.65 10.32 -15.92
N THR A 48 13.16 9.19 -16.45
CA THR A 48 11.74 8.90 -16.46
C THR A 48 11.24 8.58 -15.05
N ALA A 49 10.23 9.30 -14.59
CA ALA A 49 9.64 9.11 -13.29
C ALA A 49 8.76 7.85 -13.24
N VAL A 50 8.66 7.24 -12.06
CA VAL A 50 7.74 6.12 -11.86
C VAL A 50 6.31 6.62 -11.98
N ALA A 51 5.50 5.93 -12.79
CA ALA A 51 4.11 6.27 -13.00
C ALA A 51 3.16 5.45 -12.15
N HIS A 52 3.40 4.16 -12.03
CA HIS A 52 2.53 3.23 -11.33
C HIS A 52 3.34 2.19 -10.57
N LEU A 53 2.67 1.47 -9.65
CA LEU A 53 3.27 0.38 -8.88
C LEU A 53 2.43 -0.88 -9.04
N GLY A 54 3.06 -1.97 -9.46
CA GLY A 54 2.43 -3.28 -9.51
C GLY A 54 2.83 -4.10 -8.27
N LEU A 55 1.87 -4.65 -7.56
CA LEU A 55 2.14 -5.40 -6.34
C LEU A 55 2.73 -6.77 -6.68
N LEU A 56 3.97 -7.03 -6.23
CA LEU A 56 4.65 -8.30 -6.45
C LEU A 56 4.47 -9.26 -5.29
N ARG A 57 4.61 -8.79 -4.07
CA ARG A 57 4.41 -9.59 -2.86
C ARG A 57 4.20 -8.70 -1.65
N VAL A 58 3.55 -9.24 -0.64
CA VAL A 58 3.22 -8.49 0.56
C VAL A 58 3.33 -9.37 1.80
N TRP A 59 4.00 -8.85 2.82
CA TRP A 59 4.02 -9.40 4.17
C TRP A 59 3.15 -8.50 5.03
N TYR A 60 2.23 -9.08 5.79
CA TYR A 60 1.28 -8.25 6.53
C TYR A 60 0.92 -8.87 7.86
N SER A 61 0.60 -7.99 8.81
CA SER A 61 0.02 -8.35 10.09
C SER A 61 -1.04 -7.29 10.43
N CYS A 62 -2.29 -7.70 10.39
CA CYS A 62 -3.43 -6.86 10.75
C CYS A 62 -4.00 -7.44 12.04
N GLN A 63 -3.57 -6.90 13.17
CA GLN A 63 -3.94 -7.43 14.48
C GLN A 63 -4.65 -6.37 15.29
N GLY A 64 -5.65 -6.78 16.02
CA GLY A 64 -6.47 -5.85 16.72
C GLY A 64 -6.88 -6.27 18.10
N GLY A 65 -7.56 -5.35 18.74
CA GLY A 65 -8.18 -5.58 20.02
C GLY A 65 -9.45 -6.40 19.94
N ASP A 66 -10.38 -6.09 20.79
CA ASP A 66 -11.51 -6.95 21.12
C ASP A 66 -12.68 -6.87 20.14
N GLY A 67 -12.50 -7.37 18.93
CA GLY A 67 -13.65 -7.69 18.09
C GLY A 67 -14.07 -6.64 17.07
N GLY A 68 -13.24 -5.67 16.80
CA GLY A 68 -13.44 -4.79 15.65
C GLY A 68 -12.89 -5.40 14.37
N ASP A 69 -13.14 -4.77 13.27
CA ASP A 69 -12.62 -5.22 11.98
C ASP A 69 -11.13 -4.93 11.87
N SER A 70 -10.33 -6.00 11.85
CA SER A 70 -8.88 -5.91 11.74
C SER A 70 -8.45 -6.23 10.31
N TYR A 71 -8.93 -5.46 9.36
CA TYR A 71 -8.50 -5.60 7.98
C TYR A 71 -7.98 -4.27 7.44
N ALA A 72 -7.16 -4.35 6.42
CA ALA A 72 -6.69 -3.20 5.66
C ALA A 72 -6.87 -3.49 4.18
N ARG A 73 -6.89 -2.45 3.38
CA ARG A 73 -6.99 -2.58 1.94
C ARG A 73 -5.90 -1.72 1.30
N LEU A 74 -5.27 -2.25 0.27
CA LEU A 74 -4.42 -1.45 -0.59
C LEU A 74 -5.20 -1.09 -1.84
N ASP A 75 -5.25 0.20 -2.14
CA ASP A 75 -5.95 0.73 -3.30
C ASP A 75 -4.98 1.45 -4.22
N GLU A 76 -5.23 1.37 -5.52
CA GLU A 76 -4.60 2.24 -6.50
C GLU A 76 -5.40 3.54 -6.60
N GLU A 77 -4.71 4.67 -6.51
CA GLU A 77 -5.35 5.99 -6.63
C GLU A 77 -5.96 6.17 -8.02
N ASP A 78 -7.21 6.61 -8.05
CA ASP A 78 -7.91 6.93 -9.29
C ASP A 78 -8.82 8.14 -9.08
N SER A 79 -8.88 9.03 -10.07
CA SER A 79 -9.72 10.23 -10.02
C SER A 79 -11.22 9.92 -9.97
N ASP A 80 -11.64 8.77 -10.46
CA ASP A 80 -13.06 8.34 -10.45
C ASP A 80 -13.39 7.46 -9.24
N GLY A 81 -12.50 7.36 -8.27
CA GLY A 81 -12.64 6.51 -7.10
C GLY A 81 -11.55 5.44 -7.07
N ASP A 82 -10.87 5.35 -5.95
CA ASP A 82 -9.73 4.44 -5.81
C ASP A 82 -10.11 2.99 -6.12
N ILE A 83 -9.19 2.28 -6.75
CA ILE A 83 -9.40 0.91 -7.22
C ILE A 83 -8.74 -0.06 -6.23
N PRO A 84 -9.50 -0.95 -5.57
CA PRO A 84 -8.92 -1.93 -4.67
C PRO A 84 -7.94 -2.87 -5.38
N ILE A 85 -6.75 -3.03 -4.78
CA ILE A 85 -5.74 -3.99 -5.24
C ILE A 85 -5.89 -5.30 -4.48
N ILE A 86 -5.93 -5.23 -3.15
CA ILE A 86 -5.98 -6.40 -2.29
C ILE A 86 -6.51 -6.03 -0.91
N GLY A 87 -7.27 -6.94 -0.31
CA GLY A 87 -7.66 -6.88 1.10
C GLY A 87 -6.79 -7.79 1.94
N LEU A 88 -6.41 -7.31 3.13
CA LEU A 88 -5.51 -8.01 4.04
C LEU A 88 -6.18 -8.15 5.40
N THR A 89 -6.21 -9.37 5.94
CA THR A 89 -6.72 -9.63 7.27
C THR A 89 -5.86 -10.69 7.96
N GLY A 90 -5.70 -10.58 9.28
CA GLY A 90 -4.83 -11.47 10.02
C GLY A 90 -3.36 -11.21 9.70
N ALA A 91 -2.57 -12.27 9.66
CA ALA A 91 -1.15 -12.18 9.34
C ALA A 91 -0.80 -13.19 8.26
N GLY A 92 0.10 -12.82 7.37
CA GLY A 92 0.48 -13.72 6.30
C GLY A 92 1.44 -13.11 5.30
N TYR A 93 1.57 -13.85 4.21
CA TYR A 93 2.44 -13.52 3.12
C TYR A 93 1.79 -13.96 1.81
N TRP A 94 1.73 -13.05 0.83
CA TRP A 94 1.23 -13.34 -0.50
C TRP A 94 2.32 -13.03 -1.52
N ASP A 95 2.56 -13.98 -2.43
CA ASP A 95 3.53 -13.83 -3.52
C ASP A 95 2.81 -13.97 -4.85
N PHE A 96 2.84 -12.90 -5.64
CA PHE A 96 2.17 -12.81 -6.93
C PHE A 96 3.15 -12.86 -8.10
N ARG A 97 4.42 -13.14 -7.84
CA ARG A 97 5.47 -13.07 -8.88
C ARG A 97 5.33 -14.16 -9.94
N GLU A 98 4.67 -15.27 -9.62
CA GLU A 98 4.45 -16.37 -10.58
C GLU A 98 3.69 -15.90 -11.83
N PHE A 99 2.80 -14.92 -11.69
CA PHE A 99 2.06 -14.38 -12.82
C PHE A 99 2.36 -12.91 -13.08
N GLY A 100 3.52 -12.43 -12.62
CA GLY A 100 4.00 -11.09 -12.92
C GLY A 100 3.50 -9.99 -12.00
N GLY A 101 2.83 -10.33 -10.91
CA GLY A 101 2.30 -9.36 -9.95
C GLY A 101 0.87 -8.93 -10.28
N ILE A 102 0.30 -8.12 -9.40
CA ILE A 102 -1.01 -7.50 -9.63
C ILE A 102 -0.78 -6.18 -10.35
N PRO A 103 -1.27 -6.04 -11.59
CA PRO A 103 -0.99 -4.84 -12.38
C PRO A 103 -1.66 -3.61 -11.80
N ALA A 104 -0.99 -2.47 -11.96
CA ALA A 104 -1.47 -1.16 -11.53
C ALA A 104 -1.89 -0.30 -12.71
N ASP A 105 -2.39 -0.89 -13.77
CA ASP A 105 -2.74 -0.20 -15.00
C ASP A 105 -4.25 0.02 -15.14
N LYS A 106 -4.98 -0.10 -14.05
CA LYS A 106 -6.44 0.06 -14.06
C LYS A 106 -6.88 1.50 -13.81
N SER A 107 -5.99 2.32 -13.28
CA SER A 107 -6.31 3.71 -13.00
C SER A 107 -6.53 4.50 -14.28
N SER A 108 -7.52 5.38 -14.26
CA SER A 108 -7.75 6.36 -15.32
C SER A 108 -6.79 7.54 -15.24
N ASN A 109 -5.99 7.64 -14.18
CA ASN A 109 -4.97 8.68 -14.05
C ASN A 109 -3.90 8.49 -15.11
N SER A 110 -3.74 9.49 -15.98
CA SER A 110 -2.88 9.36 -17.14
C SER A 110 -1.38 9.48 -16.83
N ASN A 111 -1.03 10.06 -15.68
CA ASN A 111 0.36 10.39 -15.38
C ASN A 111 0.96 9.53 -14.27
N GLN A 112 0.38 9.59 -13.08
CA GLN A 112 0.91 8.92 -11.92
C GLN A 112 -0.22 8.47 -11.01
N SER A 113 -0.06 7.29 -10.39
CA SER A 113 -0.99 6.77 -9.39
C SER A 113 -0.22 6.26 -8.18
N ASP A 114 -0.58 6.76 -7.01
CA ASP A 114 -0.05 6.25 -5.76
C ASP A 114 -0.81 5.00 -5.32
N VAL A 115 -0.22 4.25 -4.40
CA VAL A 115 -0.91 3.16 -3.69
C VAL A 115 -1.25 3.66 -2.29
N ASN A 116 -2.52 3.57 -1.93
CA ASN A 116 -3.02 4.00 -0.63
C ASN A 116 -3.31 2.83 0.29
N LEU A 117 -3.03 3.01 1.57
CA LEU A 117 -3.48 2.12 2.64
C LEU A 117 -4.80 2.65 3.17
N VAL A 118 -5.83 1.82 3.14
CA VAL A 118 -7.15 2.16 3.67
C VAL A 118 -7.44 1.29 4.89
N VAL A 119 -7.72 1.94 6.01
CA VAL A 119 -8.09 1.30 7.28
C VAL A 119 -9.57 1.61 7.53
N PRO A 120 -10.40 0.61 7.87
CA PRO A 120 -11.84 0.82 8.03
C PRO A 120 -12.17 1.69 9.23
N GLY A 121 -13.27 2.44 9.11
CA GLY A 121 -13.76 3.29 10.20
C GLY A 121 -14.34 2.53 11.39
N ALA A 122 -14.57 1.21 11.23
CA ALA A 122 -15.03 0.35 12.32
C ALA A 122 -13.88 -0.36 13.03
N ALA A 123 -12.63 -0.04 12.69
CA ALA A 123 -11.48 -0.62 13.36
C ALA A 123 -11.45 -0.22 14.84
N ASP A 124 -11.07 -1.15 15.71
CA ASP A 124 -10.94 -0.85 17.12
C ASP A 124 -9.74 0.06 17.38
N ASP A 125 -9.88 0.90 18.40
CA ASP A 125 -8.77 1.68 18.90
C ASP A 125 -7.62 0.75 19.32
N GLY A 126 -6.44 1.05 18.84
CA GLY A 126 -5.24 0.25 19.12
C GLY A 126 -4.97 -0.90 18.16
N ASN A 127 -5.86 -1.14 17.20
CA ASN A 127 -5.55 -2.11 16.15
C ASN A 127 -4.28 -1.68 15.41
N MET A 128 -3.38 -2.64 15.16
CA MET A 128 -2.12 -2.36 14.49
C MET A 128 -2.04 -3.07 13.15
N TYR A 129 -1.60 -2.32 12.17
CA TYR A 129 -1.40 -2.80 10.82
C TYR A 129 0.06 -2.60 10.45
N THR A 130 0.77 -3.69 10.21
CA THR A 130 2.14 -3.67 9.73
C THR A 130 2.17 -4.28 8.34
N ILE A 131 2.60 -3.52 7.36
CA ILE A 131 2.58 -3.96 5.97
C ILE A 131 3.94 -3.66 5.34
N ILE A 132 4.53 -4.67 4.75
CA ILE A 132 5.74 -4.55 3.93
C ILE A 132 5.38 -5.09 2.56
N ALA A 133 5.53 -4.28 1.54
CA ALA A 133 5.18 -4.68 0.18
C ALA A 133 6.33 -4.43 -0.78
N GLU A 134 6.52 -5.37 -1.69
CA GLU A 134 7.40 -5.20 -2.82
C GLU A 134 6.58 -4.90 -4.06
N PHE A 135 6.90 -3.79 -4.71
CA PHE A 135 6.24 -3.36 -5.93
C PHE A 135 7.20 -3.37 -7.11
N GLN A 136 6.65 -3.64 -8.28
CA GLN A 136 7.32 -3.39 -9.55
C GLN A 136 7.10 -1.92 -9.94
N LYS A 137 8.17 -1.23 -10.28
CA LYS A 137 8.07 0.13 -10.83
C LYS A 137 7.62 0.06 -12.28
N ILE A 138 6.56 0.80 -12.61
CA ILE A 138 6.02 0.92 -13.96
C ILE A 138 6.20 2.36 -14.41
N TYR A 139 6.88 2.53 -15.52
CA TYR A 139 7.26 3.86 -16.04
C TYR A 139 6.36 4.35 -17.15
#